data_4c52d9f715cdc93d5770c7253d83a29e
#
_entry.id   4c52d9f715cdc93d5770c7253d83a29e
#
_cell.length_a   1.000
_cell.length_b   1.000
_cell.length_c   1.000
_cell.angle_alpha   90.00
_cell.angle_beta   90.00
_cell.angle_gamma   90.00
#
_symmetry.space_group_name_H-M   'P 1'
#
loop_
_entity.id
_entity.type
_entity.pdbx_description
1 polymer ?
#
loop_
_entity_poly.entity_id
_entity_poly.type
_entity_poly.pdbx_seq_one_letter_code
_entity_poly.pdbx_strand_id
1 'polypeptide(L)'
;MKDNPVIPQTSFLICGPHSSGKTLLAAQLADYIEKKSEGLMETRLYTADGGGFDNLQSRIDKGTLKVHNAVSCEHPFEHLEQCAKGWWEDEKGEWKPPSQKTWETVGARVIEGLLSFSTALKQGLTDQVESGRIHVDPDAASKYDRPPVYFDDGATHVRGLPTGKYATLYTRLQHFCNLSMGFPGITVWTSQEKEVEDSRNNPIAIGPAVEGLKLIPIVPSWFRHTLYLDSSNKKRTSDGGVEDEYRVYIKSHSHAQMPTVNYIGKLRLGDNINPCKVPRFLVSDPIGVFGTPSPNVFETIFNLLAGQLPAVKK
;
A
#
# COMPACT_ATOMS: atom_id res chain seq x y z
N MET A 1 14.70 28.90 -17.39
CA MET A 1 13.92 27.64 -17.17
C MET A 1 13.77 27.52 -15.67
N LYS A 2 12.55 27.41 -15.13
CA LYS A 2 12.38 27.04 -13.71
C LYS A 2 12.89 25.60 -13.60
N ASP A 3 13.78 25.36 -12.65
CA ASP A 3 14.21 23.99 -12.37
C ASP A 3 12.98 23.16 -12.00
N ASN A 4 12.82 22.00 -12.63
CA ASN A 4 11.73 21.11 -12.30
C ASN A 4 11.82 20.75 -10.81
N PRO A 5 10.71 20.81 -10.08
CA PRO A 5 10.70 20.51 -8.65
C PRO A 5 11.16 19.06 -8.45
N VAL A 6 12.17 18.89 -7.59
CA VAL A 6 12.70 17.55 -7.29
C VAL A 6 11.79 16.88 -6.27
N ILE A 7 11.02 15.89 -6.72
CA ILE A 7 10.30 14.98 -5.84
C ILE A 7 11.26 13.85 -5.41
N PRO A 8 11.42 13.59 -4.11
CA PRO A 8 12.36 12.56 -3.67
C PRO A 8 11.91 11.15 -4.07
N GLN A 9 12.82 10.36 -4.60
CA GLN A 9 12.56 8.94 -4.85
C GLN A 9 12.52 8.19 -3.52
N THR A 10 11.36 7.63 -3.18
CA THR A 10 11.17 6.85 -1.96
C THR A 10 9.95 5.93 -2.05
N SER A 11 9.87 4.95 -1.14
CA SER A 11 8.75 4.02 -1.10
C SER A 11 8.16 3.89 0.31
N PHE A 12 6.83 3.82 0.36
CA PHE A 12 6.06 3.63 1.58
C PHE A 12 5.16 2.40 1.46
N LEU A 13 5.08 1.65 2.54
CA LEU A 13 3.98 0.73 2.80
C LEU A 13 3.08 1.34 3.87
N ILE A 14 1.80 1.47 3.59
CA ILE A 14 0.79 1.99 4.52
C ILE A 14 -0.14 0.86 4.90
N CYS A 15 -0.10 0.44 6.16
CA CYS A 15 -0.95 -0.62 6.70
C CYS A 15 -1.96 -0.05 7.70
N GLY A 16 -3.04 -0.78 7.93
CA GLY A 16 -4.00 -0.47 8.99
C GLY A 16 -5.33 -1.17 8.77
N PRO A 17 -6.23 -1.10 9.76
CA PRO A 17 -7.57 -1.69 9.70
C PRO A 17 -8.37 -1.22 8.49
N HIS A 18 -9.46 -1.93 8.20
CA HIS A 18 -10.44 -1.42 7.25
C HIS A 18 -10.96 -0.05 7.72
N SER A 19 -11.24 0.85 6.78
CA SER A 19 -11.72 2.21 7.07
C SER A 19 -10.80 3.10 7.92
N SER A 20 -9.52 2.75 8.07
CA SER A 20 -8.56 3.56 8.83
C SER A 20 -8.07 4.84 8.11
N GLY A 21 -8.55 5.12 6.90
CA GLY A 21 -8.18 6.33 6.14
C GLY A 21 -6.97 6.15 5.21
N LYS A 22 -6.59 4.92 4.84
CA LYS A 22 -5.46 4.67 3.92
C LYS A 22 -5.63 5.39 2.58
N THR A 23 -6.81 5.30 1.99
CA THR A 23 -7.15 5.98 0.73
C THR A 23 -7.09 7.50 0.88
N LEU A 24 -7.47 8.04 2.05
CA LEU A 24 -7.35 9.47 2.33
C LEU A 24 -5.89 9.95 2.43
N LEU A 25 -4.97 9.08 2.84
CA LEU A 25 -3.55 9.39 2.76
C LEU A 25 -3.07 9.52 1.31
N ALA A 26 -3.65 8.75 0.37
CA ALA A 26 -3.37 8.94 -1.05
C ALA A 26 -3.81 10.34 -1.53
N ALA A 27 -4.95 10.84 -1.02
CA ALA A 27 -5.38 12.22 -1.27
C ALA A 27 -4.39 13.25 -0.70
N GLN A 28 -3.92 13.08 0.53
CA GLN A 28 -2.92 13.97 1.13
C GLN A 28 -1.58 13.92 0.37
N LEU A 29 -1.22 12.78 -0.20
CA LEU A 29 -0.05 12.67 -1.07
C LEU A 29 -0.25 13.48 -2.35
N ALA A 30 -1.44 13.40 -2.96
CA ALA A 30 -1.75 14.20 -4.14
C ALA A 30 -1.66 15.72 -3.85
N ASP A 31 -2.22 16.17 -2.72
CA ASP A 31 -2.12 17.56 -2.28
C ASP A 31 -0.65 17.99 -2.03
N TYR A 32 0.16 17.10 -1.44
CA TYR A 32 1.59 17.33 -1.25
C TYR A 32 2.34 17.48 -2.57
N ILE A 33 2.08 16.57 -3.54
CA ILE A 33 2.70 16.61 -4.86
C ILE A 33 2.30 17.87 -5.61
N GLU A 34 1.00 18.21 -5.64
CA GLU A 34 0.50 19.45 -6.26
C GLU A 34 1.21 20.69 -5.70
N LYS A 35 1.24 20.82 -4.37
CA LYS A 35 1.91 21.93 -3.69
C LYS A 35 3.40 21.98 -4.00
N LYS A 36 4.09 20.82 -3.94
CA LYS A 36 5.54 20.75 -4.10
C LYS A 36 5.97 20.99 -5.53
N SER A 37 5.15 20.61 -6.49
CA SER A 37 5.41 20.78 -7.93
C SER A 37 4.79 22.06 -8.53
N GLU A 38 4.16 22.91 -7.72
CA GLU A 38 3.41 24.07 -8.19
C GLU A 38 2.34 23.68 -9.25
N GLY A 39 1.72 22.51 -9.10
CA GLY A 39 0.71 21.97 -10.00
C GLY A 39 1.26 21.30 -11.29
N LEU A 40 2.57 21.14 -11.41
CA LEU A 40 3.18 20.57 -12.62
C LEU A 40 3.16 19.04 -12.67
N MET A 41 2.93 18.37 -11.53
CA MET A 41 2.94 16.92 -11.42
C MET A 41 1.64 16.39 -10.83
N GLU A 42 1.24 15.22 -11.32
CA GLU A 42 0.08 14.47 -10.86
C GLU A 42 0.46 13.30 -9.97
N THR A 43 -0.52 12.78 -9.25
CA THR A 43 -0.46 11.49 -8.55
C THR A 43 -1.31 10.47 -9.30
N ARG A 44 -0.80 9.25 -9.50
CA ARG A 44 -1.52 8.14 -10.12
C ARG A 44 -1.85 7.08 -9.07
N LEU A 45 -3.12 6.72 -8.98
CA LEU A 45 -3.63 5.67 -8.12
C LEU A 45 -4.04 4.46 -8.98
N TYR A 46 -3.41 3.33 -8.75
CA TYR A 46 -3.80 2.04 -9.28
C TYR A 46 -4.50 1.28 -8.16
N THR A 47 -5.77 0.95 -8.35
CA THR A 47 -6.54 0.22 -7.35
C THR A 47 -6.88 -1.17 -7.84
N ALA A 48 -6.82 -2.13 -6.92
CA ALA A 48 -7.37 -3.46 -7.10
C ALA A 48 -8.70 -3.63 -6.34
N ASP A 49 -9.13 -2.60 -5.62
CA ASP A 49 -10.37 -2.58 -4.86
C ASP A 49 -11.43 -1.81 -5.64
N GLY A 50 -12.59 -2.42 -5.86
CA GLY A 50 -13.60 -1.94 -6.80
C GLY A 50 -14.47 -0.76 -6.38
N GLY A 51 -14.07 0.12 -5.43
CA GLY A 51 -14.97 1.20 -5.04
C GLY A 51 -14.42 2.13 -3.95
N GLY A 52 -15.15 3.23 -3.71
CA GLY A 52 -14.91 4.11 -2.55
C GLY A 52 -14.06 5.35 -2.84
N PHE A 53 -14.14 5.92 -4.05
CA PHE A 53 -13.37 7.12 -4.43
C PHE A 53 -14.11 8.44 -4.21
N ASP A 54 -15.33 8.42 -3.66
CA ASP A 54 -16.14 9.63 -3.42
C ASP A 54 -15.35 10.70 -2.64
N ASN A 55 -14.56 10.26 -1.66
CA ASN A 55 -13.71 11.14 -0.86
C ASN A 55 -12.50 11.73 -1.64
N LEU A 56 -12.22 11.20 -2.83
CA LEU A 56 -11.14 11.64 -3.71
C LEU A 56 -11.64 12.48 -4.88
N GLN A 57 -12.98 12.56 -5.09
CA GLN A 57 -13.60 13.12 -6.28
C GLN A 57 -13.12 14.55 -6.59
N SER A 58 -13.00 15.40 -5.57
CA SER A 58 -12.53 16.78 -5.77
C SER A 58 -11.11 16.87 -6.35
N ARG A 59 -10.26 15.88 -6.07
CA ARG A 59 -8.87 15.82 -6.59
C ARG A 59 -8.82 15.16 -7.96
N ILE A 60 -9.75 14.25 -8.22
CA ILE A 60 -9.94 13.63 -9.53
C ILE A 60 -10.44 14.70 -10.51
N ASP A 61 -11.47 15.45 -10.14
CA ASP A 61 -12.04 16.54 -10.96
C ASP A 61 -11.02 17.65 -11.24
N LYS A 62 -10.12 17.91 -10.28
CA LYS A 62 -9.04 18.88 -10.40
C LYS A 62 -7.87 18.36 -11.27
N GLY A 63 -7.82 17.06 -11.53
CA GLY A 63 -6.76 16.40 -12.30
C GLY A 63 -5.44 16.20 -11.54
N THR A 64 -5.41 16.48 -10.23
CA THR A 64 -4.21 16.28 -9.40
C THR A 64 -4.05 14.81 -8.96
N LEU A 65 -5.14 14.06 -8.98
CA LEU A 65 -5.18 12.61 -8.75
C LEU A 65 -5.87 11.93 -9.92
N LYS A 66 -5.21 10.96 -10.53
CA LYS A 66 -5.78 10.09 -11.56
C LYS A 66 -5.93 8.68 -11.03
N VAL A 67 -7.04 8.02 -11.34
CA VAL A 67 -7.38 6.68 -10.81
C VAL A 67 -7.52 5.69 -11.96
N HIS A 68 -6.91 4.53 -11.81
CA HIS A 68 -7.03 3.40 -12.73
C HIS A 68 -7.41 2.13 -11.95
N ASN A 69 -8.45 1.42 -12.41
CA ASN A 69 -8.83 0.14 -11.84
C ASN A 69 -7.99 -0.98 -12.46
N ALA A 70 -7.08 -1.54 -11.68
CA ALA A 70 -6.10 -2.52 -12.14
C ALA A 70 -6.67 -3.95 -12.29
N VAL A 71 -7.90 -4.22 -11.84
CA VAL A 71 -8.49 -5.59 -11.81
C VAL A 71 -9.55 -5.80 -12.90
N SER A 72 -10.02 -4.75 -13.56
CA SER A 72 -11.12 -4.82 -14.53
C SER A 72 -10.76 -5.36 -15.92
N CYS A 73 -9.66 -6.12 -16.08
CA CYS A 73 -9.11 -6.52 -17.38
C CYS A 73 -9.22 -8.02 -17.64
N GLU A 74 -9.32 -8.40 -18.92
CA GLU A 74 -9.34 -9.81 -19.35
C GLU A 74 -8.08 -10.60 -18.99
N HIS A 75 -6.94 -9.91 -18.80
CA HIS A 75 -5.65 -10.50 -18.42
C HIS A 75 -5.08 -9.86 -17.16
N PRO A 76 -5.67 -10.14 -15.98
CA PRO A 76 -5.32 -9.43 -14.74
C PRO A 76 -3.82 -9.53 -14.39
N PHE A 77 -3.18 -10.66 -14.68
CA PHE A 77 -1.78 -10.88 -14.34
C PHE A 77 -0.82 -9.97 -15.12
N GLU A 78 -0.97 -9.89 -16.45
CA GLU A 78 -0.13 -9.04 -17.29
C GLU A 78 -0.41 -7.56 -17.02
N HIS A 79 -1.68 -7.24 -16.82
CA HIS A 79 -2.11 -5.89 -16.51
C HIS A 79 -1.55 -5.39 -15.16
N LEU A 80 -1.55 -6.22 -14.11
CA LEU A 80 -0.93 -5.90 -12.83
C LEU A 80 0.58 -5.63 -12.97
N GLU A 81 1.27 -6.38 -13.81
CA GLU A 81 2.68 -6.14 -14.11
C GLU A 81 2.88 -4.80 -14.82
N GLN A 82 2.01 -4.48 -15.77
CA GLN A 82 2.02 -3.20 -16.48
C GLN A 82 1.75 -2.04 -15.50
N CYS A 83 0.77 -2.15 -14.61
CA CYS A 83 0.52 -1.18 -13.54
C CYS A 83 1.76 -0.98 -12.66
N ALA A 84 2.42 -2.08 -12.25
CA ALA A 84 3.65 -2.00 -11.46
C ALA A 84 4.79 -1.31 -12.21
N LYS A 85 4.85 -1.48 -13.55
CA LYS A 85 5.79 -0.77 -14.42
C LYS A 85 5.39 0.68 -14.69
N GLY A 86 4.18 1.10 -14.33
CA GLY A 86 3.69 2.48 -14.49
C GLY A 86 3.02 2.77 -15.82
N TRP A 87 2.52 1.74 -16.49
CA TRP A 87 1.68 1.92 -17.67
C TRP A 87 0.46 2.77 -17.33
N TRP A 88 -0.05 3.50 -18.32
CA TRP A 88 -1.19 4.39 -18.17
C TRP A 88 -1.90 4.60 -19.50
N GLU A 89 -3.17 4.93 -19.44
CA GLU A 89 -3.94 5.36 -20.62
C GLU A 89 -3.48 6.75 -21.07
N ASP A 90 -3.22 6.89 -22.35
CA ASP A 90 -2.94 8.19 -22.96
C ASP A 90 -4.25 8.98 -23.23
N GLU A 91 -4.11 10.17 -23.80
CA GLU A 91 -5.26 11.04 -24.15
C GLU A 91 -6.26 10.40 -25.12
N LYS A 92 -5.87 9.31 -25.80
CA LYS A 92 -6.72 8.55 -26.73
C LYS A 92 -7.33 7.31 -26.07
N GLY A 93 -7.05 7.07 -24.78
CA GLY A 93 -7.45 5.85 -24.07
C GLY A 93 -6.58 4.63 -24.40
N GLU A 94 -5.43 4.81 -25.06
CA GLU A 94 -4.53 3.71 -25.37
C GLU A 94 -3.61 3.42 -24.17
N TRP A 95 -3.59 2.16 -23.74
CA TRP A 95 -2.76 1.68 -22.65
C TRP A 95 -1.29 1.59 -23.08
N LYS A 96 -0.40 2.40 -22.50
CA LYS A 96 0.98 2.57 -22.94
C LYS A 96 2.00 2.50 -21.79
N PRO A 97 3.22 2.04 -22.10
CA PRO A 97 4.33 2.10 -21.16
C PRO A 97 4.70 3.56 -20.84
N PRO A 98 5.27 3.82 -19.65
CA PRO A 98 5.75 5.14 -19.32
C PRO A 98 6.90 5.55 -20.24
N SER A 99 6.89 6.82 -20.61
CA SER A 99 7.99 7.50 -21.30
C SER A 99 8.79 8.37 -20.35
N GLN A 100 9.91 8.92 -20.78
CA GLN A 100 10.62 9.91 -19.98
C GLN A 100 9.73 11.11 -19.64
N LYS A 101 8.92 11.59 -20.57
CA LYS A 101 7.94 12.65 -20.34
C LYS A 101 6.95 12.29 -19.22
N THR A 102 6.53 11.03 -19.15
CA THR A 102 5.66 10.54 -18.06
C THR A 102 6.32 10.74 -16.70
N TRP A 103 7.63 10.46 -16.61
CA TRP A 103 8.37 10.64 -15.37
C TRP A 103 8.56 12.10 -14.95
N GLU A 104 8.46 13.03 -15.88
CA GLU A 104 8.54 14.47 -15.62
C GLU A 104 7.20 15.05 -15.11
N THR A 105 6.09 14.37 -15.36
CA THR A 105 4.74 14.84 -15.02
C THR A 105 4.07 14.05 -13.91
N VAL A 106 4.64 12.94 -13.46
CA VAL A 106 4.11 12.11 -12.39
C VAL A 106 5.03 12.19 -11.17
N GLY A 107 4.55 12.78 -10.09
CA GLY A 107 5.32 12.94 -8.85
C GLY A 107 5.16 11.78 -7.88
N ALA A 108 4.01 11.10 -7.91
CA ALA A 108 3.75 9.96 -7.06
C ALA A 108 2.88 8.89 -7.72
N ARG A 109 3.06 7.66 -7.26
CA ARG A 109 2.20 6.52 -7.59
C ARG A 109 1.73 5.84 -6.32
N VAL A 110 0.45 5.55 -6.26
CA VAL A 110 -0.19 4.78 -5.20
C VAL A 110 -0.71 3.48 -5.78
N ILE A 111 -0.39 2.36 -5.18
CA ILE A 111 -0.89 1.05 -5.54
C ILE A 111 -1.71 0.57 -4.35
N GLU A 112 -3.01 0.60 -4.51
CA GLU A 112 -3.97 0.32 -3.45
C GLU A 112 -4.39 -1.14 -3.46
N GLY A 113 -4.40 -1.76 -2.26
CA GLY A 113 -4.90 -3.12 -2.09
C GLY A 113 -3.84 -4.20 -2.29
N LEU A 114 -2.78 -4.22 -1.47
CA LEU A 114 -1.74 -5.27 -1.54
C LEU A 114 -2.34 -6.68 -1.45
N LEU A 115 -3.39 -6.89 -0.63
CA LEU A 115 -4.09 -8.16 -0.56
C LEU A 115 -4.74 -8.50 -1.90
N SER A 116 -5.50 -7.57 -2.47
CA SER A 116 -6.19 -7.76 -3.75
C SER A 116 -5.21 -8.04 -4.89
N PHE A 117 -4.08 -7.33 -4.93
CA PHE A 117 -2.99 -7.60 -5.86
C PHE A 117 -2.40 -9.00 -5.66
N SER A 118 -2.12 -9.41 -4.43
CA SER A 118 -1.55 -10.74 -4.16
C SER A 118 -2.55 -11.86 -4.44
N THR A 119 -3.84 -11.61 -4.22
CA THR A 119 -4.93 -12.55 -4.56
C THR A 119 -5.05 -12.71 -6.08
N ALA A 120 -5.02 -11.60 -6.84
CA ALA A 120 -5.05 -11.66 -8.30
C ALA A 120 -3.81 -12.36 -8.88
N LEU A 121 -2.62 -12.15 -8.30
CA LEU A 121 -1.41 -12.90 -8.67
C LEU A 121 -1.54 -14.39 -8.39
N LYS A 122 -2.10 -14.76 -7.24
CA LYS A 122 -2.36 -16.16 -6.88
C LYS A 122 -3.33 -16.80 -7.86
N GLN A 123 -4.43 -16.10 -8.19
CA GLN A 123 -5.40 -16.57 -9.18
C GLN A 123 -4.73 -16.78 -10.54
N GLY A 124 -3.99 -15.81 -11.05
CA GLY A 124 -3.29 -15.94 -12.34
C GLY A 124 -2.27 -17.08 -12.35
N LEU A 125 -1.60 -17.38 -11.24
CA LEU A 125 -0.74 -18.56 -11.13
C LEU A 125 -1.55 -19.87 -11.10
N THR A 126 -2.72 -19.87 -10.45
CA THR A 126 -3.64 -20.99 -10.44
C THR A 126 -4.11 -21.30 -11.86
N ASP A 127 -4.54 -20.31 -12.61
CA ASP A 127 -4.98 -20.42 -14.01
C ASP A 127 -3.85 -20.95 -14.91
N GLN A 128 -2.59 -20.58 -14.65
CA GLN A 128 -1.44 -21.12 -15.37
C GLN A 128 -1.18 -22.59 -15.03
N VAL A 129 -1.47 -23.03 -13.81
CA VAL A 129 -1.42 -24.44 -13.41
C VAL A 129 -2.55 -25.22 -14.10
N GLU A 130 -3.77 -24.70 -14.07
CA GLU A 130 -4.95 -25.33 -14.66
C GLU A 130 -4.85 -25.46 -16.18
N SER A 131 -4.28 -24.46 -16.84
CA SER A 131 -4.03 -24.45 -18.30
C SER A 131 -2.80 -25.26 -18.72
N GLY A 132 -2.09 -25.89 -17.77
CA GLY A 132 -0.88 -26.66 -18.05
C GLY A 132 0.36 -25.83 -18.40
N ARG A 133 0.29 -24.49 -18.34
CA ARG A 133 1.45 -23.61 -18.56
C ARG A 133 2.48 -23.76 -17.43
N ILE A 134 2.03 -24.05 -16.23
CA ILE A 134 2.87 -24.47 -15.10
C ILE A 134 2.58 -25.93 -14.85
N HIS A 135 3.55 -26.80 -15.11
CA HIS A 135 3.40 -28.23 -14.88
C HIS A 135 3.35 -28.52 -13.37
N VAL A 136 2.30 -29.21 -12.96
CA VAL A 136 2.11 -29.75 -11.62
C VAL A 136 1.65 -31.16 -11.76
N ASP A 137 2.36 -32.10 -11.13
CA ASP A 137 1.97 -33.50 -11.10
C ASP A 137 0.80 -33.68 -10.09
N PRO A 138 -0.43 -34.01 -10.56
CA PRO A 138 -1.56 -34.20 -9.67
C PRO A 138 -1.37 -35.43 -8.75
N ASP A 139 -0.52 -36.37 -9.13
CA ASP A 139 -0.23 -37.60 -8.40
C ASP A 139 1.11 -37.54 -7.66
N ALA A 140 1.72 -36.34 -7.57
CA ALA A 140 2.97 -36.16 -6.86
C ALA A 140 2.93 -36.78 -5.46
N ALA A 141 3.98 -37.54 -5.11
CA ALA A 141 4.09 -38.18 -3.82
C ALA A 141 4.02 -37.22 -2.66
N SER A 142 4.56 -35.99 -2.85
CA SER A 142 4.51 -34.92 -1.87
C SER A 142 3.17 -34.19 -1.92
N LYS A 143 2.48 -34.12 -0.79
CA LYS A 143 1.26 -33.33 -0.62
C LYS A 143 1.46 -31.82 -0.90
N TYR A 144 2.69 -31.34 -0.82
CA TYR A 144 3.03 -29.92 -1.09
C TYR A 144 3.09 -29.59 -2.58
N ASP A 145 3.26 -30.61 -3.42
CA ASP A 145 3.37 -30.46 -4.87
C ASP A 145 2.03 -30.74 -5.57
N ARG A 146 1.07 -31.34 -4.86
CA ARG A 146 -0.29 -31.53 -5.36
C ARG A 146 -1.11 -30.26 -5.29
N PRO A 147 -1.87 -29.91 -6.33
CA PRO A 147 -2.83 -28.80 -6.24
C PRO A 147 -3.96 -29.18 -5.26
N PRO A 148 -4.28 -28.34 -4.27
CA PRO A 148 -5.43 -28.57 -3.43
C PRO A 148 -6.71 -28.46 -4.26
N VAL A 149 -7.65 -29.39 -4.05
CA VAL A 149 -8.99 -29.34 -4.66
C VAL A 149 -9.92 -28.69 -3.66
N TYR A 150 -10.48 -27.53 -4.01
CA TYR A 150 -11.40 -26.80 -3.13
C TYR A 150 -12.87 -27.10 -3.42
N PHE A 151 -13.16 -27.54 -4.64
CA PHE A 151 -14.51 -27.83 -5.09
C PHE A 151 -14.46 -29.02 -6.05
N ASP A 152 -15.27 -30.03 -5.78
CA ASP A 152 -15.46 -31.15 -6.66
C ASP A 152 -16.92 -31.57 -6.57
N ASP A 153 -17.73 -31.11 -7.51
CA ASP A 153 -19.14 -31.47 -7.67
C ASP A 153 -19.32 -32.48 -8.84
N GLY A 154 -18.21 -33.04 -9.31
CA GLY A 154 -18.17 -33.93 -10.46
C GLY A 154 -18.26 -33.25 -11.82
N ALA A 155 -18.57 -31.97 -11.88
CA ALA A 155 -18.63 -31.14 -13.09
C ALA A 155 -17.60 -30.03 -13.08
N THR A 156 -17.22 -29.54 -11.90
CA THR A 156 -16.30 -28.41 -11.72
C THR A 156 -15.20 -28.76 -10.73
N HIS A 157 -13.97 -28.82 -11.21
CA HIS A 157 -12.80 -28.98 -10.35
C HIS A 157 -12.11 -27.60 -10.18
N VAL A 158 -12.23 -26.97 -9.00
CA VAL A 158 -11.44 -25.81 -8.68
C VAL A 158 -10.19 -26.26 -7.93
N ARG A 159 -9.06 -26.15 -8.59
CA ARG A 159 -7.76 -26.46 -8.01
C ARG A 159 -7.10 -25.18 -7.52
N GLY A 160 -6.52 -25.24 -6.33
CA GLY A 160 -5.72 -24.12 -5.82
C GLY A 160 -4.25 -24.23 -6.20
N LEU A 161 -3.51 -23.18 -5.88
CA LEU A 161 -2.07 -23.19 -6.05
C LEU A 161 -1.43 -24.21 -5.08
N PRO A 162 -0.62 -25.17 -5.55
CA PRO A 162 0.12 -26.08 -4.69
C PRO A 162 1.00 -25.33 -3.69
N THR A 163 1.10 -25.83 -2.46
CA THR A 163 1.89 -25.18 -1.40
C THR A 163 3.35 -24.96 -1.83
N GLY A 164 3.94 -25.91 -2.57
CA GLY A 164 5.29 -25.78 -3.12
C GLY A 164 5.44 -24.64 -4.14
N LYS A 165 4.35 -24.15 -4.74
CA LYS A 165 4.35 -23.03 -5.69
C LYS A 165 4.16 -21.66 -5.03
N TYR A 166 3.90 -21.60 -3.72
CA TYR A 166 3.85 -20.30 -3.00
C TYR A 166 5.18 -19.55 -3.04
N ALA A 167 6.31 -20.23 -3.16
CA ALA A 167 7.58 -19.55 -3.40
C ALA A 167 7.57 -18.72 -4.69
N THR A 168 6.90 -19.22 -5.75
CA THR A 168 6.72 -18.47 -7.00
C THR A 168 5.84 -17.25 -6.79
N LEU A 169 4.73 -17.38 -6.06
CA LEU A 169 3.88 -16.24 -5.68
C LEU A 169 4.69 -15.17 -4.93
N TYR A 170 5.52 -15.57 -3.96
CA TYR A 170 6.35 -14.66 -3.18
C TYR A 170 7.36 -13.91 -4.06
N THR A 171 8.06 -14.63 -4.92
CA THR A 171 9.03 -14.05 -5.84
C THR A 171 8.36 -13.07 -6.81
N ARG A 172 7.19 -13.43 -7.32
CA ARG A 172 6.42 -12.56 -8.21
C ARG A 172 5.93 -11.30 -7.51
N LEU A 173 5.33 -11.42 -6.32
CA LEU A 173 4.88 -10.25 -5.57
C LEU A 173 6.04 -9.31 -5.22
N GLN A 174 7.17 -9.86 -4.76
CA GLN A 174 8.37 -9.08 -4.52
C GLN A 174 8.87 -8.39 -5.79
N HIS A 175 8.83 -9.08 -6.92
CA HIS A 175 9.21 -8.51 -8.22
C HIS A 175 8.30 -7.32 -8.58
N PHE A 176 6.97 -7.43 -8.41
CA PHE A 176 6.05 -6.31 -8.66
C PHE A 176 6.32 -5.12 -7.73
N CYS A 177 6.54 -5.36 -6.45
CA CYS A 177 6.91 -4.31 -5.52
C CYS A 177 8.21 -3.62 -5.99
N ASN A 178 9.23 -4.38 -6.36
CA ASN A 178 10.51 -3.84 -6.85
C ASN A 178 10.35 -3.04 -8.16
N LEU A 179 9.56 -3.53 -9.11
CA LEU A 179 9.26 -2.80 -10.35
C LEU A 179 8.60 -1.46 -10.04
N SER A 180 7.65 -1.43 -9.12
CA SER A 180 6.98 -0.19 -8.74
C SER A 180 7.92 0.79 -8.05
N MET A 181 8.87 0.30 -7.24
CA MET A 181 9.85 1.14 -6.53
C MET A 181 10.95 1.69 -7.43
N GLY A 182 11.11 1.17 -8.65
CA GLY A 182 11.98 1.74 -9.68
C GLY A 182 11.51 3.09 -10.23
N PHE A 183 10.33 3.54 -9.85
CA PHE A 183 9.80 4.85 -10.22
C PHE A 183 10.63 6.00 -9.60
N PRO A 184 10.96 7.07 -10.35
CA PRO A 184 11.82 8.15 -9.88
C PRO A 184 11.15 9.15 -8.93
N GLY A 185 9.94 8.90 -8.47
CA GLY A 185 9.19 9.71 -7.50
C GLY A 185 8.80 8.89 -6.26
N ILE A 186 7.66 9.25 -5.67
CA ILE A 186 7.15 8.58 -4.48
C ILE A 186 6.27 7.39 -4.89
N THR A 187 6.59 6.20 -4.39
CA THR A 187 5.74 5.02 -4.54
C THR A 187 5.12 4.66 -3.19
N VAL A 188 3.80 4.49 -3.17
CA VAL A 188 3.04 4.06 -1.99
C VAL A 188 2.28 2.79 -2.31
N TRP A 189 2.40 1.80 -1.43
CA TRP A 189 1.50 0.65 -1.40
C TRP A 189 0.62 0.74 -0.17
N THR A 190 -0.67 0.44 -0.33
CA THR A 190 -1.58 0.32 0.80
C THR A 190 -1.93 -1.14 1.06
N SER A 191 -2.18 -1.48 2.30
CA SER A 191 -2.62 -2.80 2.73
C SER A 191 -3.56 -2.71 3.91
N GLN A 192 -4.55 -3.58 3.93
CA GLN A 192 -5.24 -3.90 5.18
C GLN A 192 -4.26 -4.60 6.13
N GLU A 193 -4.61 -4.65 7.39
CA GLU A 193 -3.88 -5.44 8.37
C GLU A 193 -4.36 -6.88 8.38
N LYS A 194 -3.48 -7.78 8.80
CA LYS A 194 -3.78 -9.18 9.08
C LYS A 194 -3.03 -9.64 10.32
N GLU A 195 -3.73 -10.32 11.19
CA GLU A 195 -3.12 -10.98 12.33
C GLU A 195 -2.43 -12.27 11.89
N VAL A 196 -1.28 -12.53 12.50
CA VAL A 196 -0.58 -13.82 12.42
C VAL A 196 -0.73 -14.49 13.77
N GLU A 197 -1.28 -15.69 13.75
CA GLU A 197 -1.50 -16.51 14.95
C GLU A 197 -0.46 -17.62 15.04
N ASP A 198 -0.16 -18.03 16.26
CA ASP A 198 0.61 -19.25 16.54
C ASP A 198 -0.27 -20.52 16.35
N SER A 199 0.31 -21.68 16.58
CA SER A 199 -0.40 -22.96 16.50
C SER A 199 -1.53 -23.15 17.53
N ARG A 200 -1.66 -22.21 18.48
CA ARG A 200 -2.70 -22.18 19.53
C ARG A 200 -3.70 -21.06 19.31
N ASN A 201 -3.71 -20.45 18.09
CA ASN A 201 -4.52 -19.28 17.74
C ASN A 201 -4.28 -18.04 18.60
N ASN A 202 -3.07 -17.89 19.16
CA ASN A 202 -2.70 -16.64 19.81
C ASN A 202 -2.08 -15.70 18.79
N PRO A 203 -2.50 -14.43 18.73
CA PRO A 203 -1.89 -13.45 17.84
C PRO A 203 -0.44 -13.18 18.29
N ILE A 204 0.49 -13.34 17.34
CA ILE A 204 1.93 -13.14 17.55
C ILE A 204 2.49 -11.94 16.80
N ALA A 205 1.81 -11.52 15.75
CA ALA A 205 2.18 -10.35 14.97
C ALA A 205 0.99 -9.78 14.22
N ILE A 206 1.06 -8.49 13.90
CA ILE A 206 0.13 -7.82 12.99
C ILE A 206 0.97 -7.19 11.87
N GLY A 207 0.56 -7.39 10.63
CA GLY A 207 1.26 -6.86 9.48
C GLY A 207 0.35 -6.67 8.28
N PRO A 208 0.91 -6.38 7.11
CA PRO A 208 0.13 -6.17 5.90
C PRO A 208 -0.62 -7.44 5.51
N ALA A 209 -1.89 -7.30 5.18
CA ALA A 209 -2.66 -8.38 4.60
C ALA A 209 -2.10 -8.71 3.22
N VAL A 210 -1.73 -9.97 3.03
CA VAL A 210 -1.14 -10.51 1.80
C VAL A 210 -1.41 -12.00 1.72
N GLU A 211 -1.51 -12.54 0.52
CA GLU A 211 -1.59 -13.97 0.32
C GLU A 211 -0.28 -14.66 0.76
N GLY A 212 -0.41 -15.60 1.69
CA GLY A 212 0.71 -16.33 2.27
C GLY A 212 1.21 -15.74 3.60
N LEU A 213 0.89 -16.41 4.70
CA LEU A 213 1.19 -15.99 6.08
C LEU A 213 2.68 -15.66 6.31
N LYS A 214 3.59 -16.38 5.66
CA LYS A 214 5.04 -16.17 5.79
C LYS A 214 5.50 -14.82 5.22
N LEU A 215 4.71 -14.17 4.36
CA LEU A 215 5.04 -12.87 3.79
C LEU A 215 4.72 -11.72 4.73
N ILE A 216 3.76 -11.87 5.62
CA ILE A 216 3.28 -10.79 6.49
C ILE A 216 4.44 -10.09 7.23
N PRO A 217 5.37 -10.80 7.90
CA PRO A 217 6.51 -10.15 8.56
C PRO A 217 7.61 -9.68 7.59
N ILE A 218 7.62 -10.18 6.35
CA ILE A 218 8.70 -9.91 5.39
C ILE A 218 8.40 -8.68 4.53
N VAL A 219 7.15 -8.52 4.08
CA VAL A 219 6.74 -7.45 3.17
C VAL A 219 7.16 -6.04 3.63
N PRO A 220 7.05 -5.66 4.92
CA PRO A 220 7.51 -4.35 5.37
C PRO A 220 8.99 -4.08 5.12
N SER A 221 9.82 -5.13 5.01
CA SER A 221 11.26 -4.98 4.75
C SER A 221 11.57 -4.56 3.30
N TRP A 222 10.65 -4.79 2.37
CA TRP A 222 10.82 -4.41 0.97
C TRP A 222 10.71 -2.91 0.74
N PHE A 223 10.04 -2.19 1.65
CA PHE A 223 9.81 -0.75 1.54
C PHE A 223 10.81 0.05 2.37
N ARG A 224 11.11 1.26 1.89
CA ARG A 224 11.98 2.18 2.64
C ARG A 224 11.34 2.61 3.95
N HIS A 225 10.04 2.90 3.90
CA HIS A 225 9.26 3.34 5.05
C HIS A 225 8.01 2.47 5.20
N THR A 226 7.59 2.24 6.44
CA THR A 226 6.32 1.60 6.76
C THR A 226 5.56 2.49 7.73
N LEU A 227 4.33 2.80 7.39
CA LEU A 227 3.41 3.58 8.21
C LEU A 227 2.26 2.67 8.64
N TYR A 228 1.84 2.81 9.88
CA TYR A 228 0.66 2.11 10.37
C TYR A 228 -0.41 3.11 10.76
N LEU A 229 -1.62 2.96 10.22
CA LEU A 229 -2.77 3.77 10.53
C LEU A 229 -3.63 3.09 11.57
N ASP A 230 -4.02 3.87 12.58
CA ASP A 230 -4.94 3.43 13.61
C ASP A 230 -6.02 4.49 13.82
N SER A 231 -7.27 4.09 13.68
CA SER A 231 -8.46 4.91 13.91
C SER A 231 -9.21 4.52 15.18
N SER A 232 -8.67 3.58 15.96
CA SER A 232 -9.31 3.11 17.20
C SER A 232 -9.14 4.06 18.38
N ASN A 233 -8.31 5.09 18.24
CA ASN A 233 -8.04 6.04 19.29
C ASN A 233 -9.18 7.04 19.45
N LYS A 234 -9.46 7.41 20.69
CA LYS A 234 -10.47 8.38 21.05
C LYS A 234 -9.80 9.59 21.69
N LYS A 235 -10.21 10.77 21.27
CA LYS A 235 -9.78 12.05 21.86
C LYS A 235 -10.99 12.71 22.53
N ARG A 236 -10.79 13.24 23.73
CA ARG A 236 -11.78 14.08 24.37
C ARG A 236 -11.73 15.50 23.77
N THR A 237 -12.87 15.99 23.36
CA THR A 237 -13.06 17.36 22.89
C THR A 237 -13.20 18.33 24.06
N SER A 238 -13.00 19.62 23.81
CA SER A 238 -13.09 20.68 24.84
C SER A 238 -14.47 20.83 25.45
N ASP A 239 -15.50 20.39 24.74
CA ASP A 239 -16.90 20.36 25.18
C ASP A 239 -17.30 19.09 25.93
N GLY A 240 -16.33 18.17 26.14
CA GLY A 240 -16.53 16.89 26.83
C GLY A 240 -17.01 15.75 25.96
N GLY A 241 -17.16 15.97 24.64
CA GLY A 241 -17.43 14.92 23.67
C GLY A 241 -16.25 13.97 23.46
N VAL A 242 -16.48 12.95 22.68
CA VAL A 242 -15.44 11.95 22.30
C VAL A 242 -15.43 11.84 20.78
N GLU A 243 -14.26 12.06 20.18
CA GLU A 243 -14.04 11.96 18.73
C GLU A 243 -13.01 10.90 18.40
N ASP A 244 -13.09 10.35 17.18
CA ASP A 244 -12.09 9.43 16.68
C ASP A 244 -10.81 10.21 16.33
N GLU A 245 -9.67 9.73 16.80
CA GLU A 245 -8.37 10.29 16.46
C GLU A 245 -7.62 9.34 15.52
N TYR A 246 -7.38 9.80 14.29
CA TYR A 246 -6.60 9.04 13.31
C TYR A 246 -5.11 9.26 13.55
N ARG A 247 -4.40 8.18 13.89
CA ARG A 247 -2.95 8.20 14.13
C ARG A 247 -2.19 7.49 13.04
N VAL A 248 -1.16 8.13 12.53
CA VAL A 248 -0.20 7.55 11.61
C VAL A 248 1.08 7.25 12.37
N TYR A 249 1.26 5.99 12.75
CA TYR A 249 2.45 5.56 13.47
C TYR A 249 3.63 5.44 12.51
N ILE A 250 4.72 6.12 12.86
CA ILE A 250 5.98 6.16 12.12
C ILE A 250 7.10 5.41 12.84
N LYS A 251 6.81 4.85 14.00
CA LYS A 251 7.67 3.94 14.77
C LYS A 251 6.87 2.73 15.22
N SER A 252 7.56 1.61 15.41
CA SER A 252 6.92 0.42 15.98
C SER A 252 6.34 0.72 17.37
N HIS A 253 5.20 0.15 17.65
CA HIS A 253 4.52 0.28 18.92
C HIS A 253 3.75 -1.00 19.24
N SER A 254 3.50 -1.21 20.53
CA SER A 254 2.71 -2.36 20.99
C SER A 254 1.22 -2.11 20.75
N HIS A 255 0.50 -3.17 20.43
CA HIS A 255 -0.96 -3.13 20.32
C HIS A 255 -1.59 -2.83 21.68
N ALA A 256 -2.58 -1.92 21.75
CA ALA A 256 -3.16 -1.48 23.01
C ALA A 256 -3.82 -2.62 23.81
N GLN A 257 -4.48 -3.54 23.10
CA GLN A 257 -5.18 -4.69 23.69
C GLN A 257 -4.33 -5.97 23.74
N MET A 258 -3.24 -6.02 23.00
CA MET A 258 -2.31 -7.15 22.89
C MET A 258 -0.87 -6.65 23.02
N PRO A 259 -0.39 -6.33 24.25
CA PRO A 259 0.91 -5.66 24.44
C PRO A 259 2.12 -6.47 23.97
N THR A 260 1.97 -7.77 23.75
CA THR A 260 3.00 -8.66 23.19
C THR A 260 3.07 -8.58 21.65
N VAL A 261 2.07 -7.99 21.00
CA VAL A 261 2.00 -7.84 19.55
C VAL A 261 2.43 -6.43 19.19
N ASN A 262 3.37 -6.32 18.24
CA ASN A 262 3.89 -5.05 17.78
C ASN A 262 3.42 -4.74 16.37
N TYR A 263 2.91 -3.54 16.17
CA TYR A 263 2.72 -2.96 14.85
C TYR A 263 4.06 -2.50 14.27
N ILE A 264 4.23 -2.70 12.98
CA ILE A 264 5.47 -2.35 12.29
C ILE A 264 5.32 -0.94 11.69
N GLY A 265 5.65 0.08 12.49
CA GLY A 265 5.92 1.43 11.97
C GLY A 265 7.43 1.62 11.82
N LYS A 266 7.89 2.11 10.67
CA LYS A 266 9.31 2.31 10.40
C LYS A 266 9.54 3.49 9.47
N LEU A 267 10.01 4.60 10.02
CA LEU A 267 10.55 5.69 9.23
C LEU A 267 12.08 5.59 9.26
N ARG A 268 12.70 5.38 8.10
CA ARG A 268 14.17 5.41 8.00
C ARG A 268 14.63 6.86 7.98
N LEU A 269 15.13 7.30 9.12
CA LEU A 269 15.70 8.63 9.31
C LEU A 269 17.14 8.67 8.78
N GLY A 270 17.59 9.86 8.38
CA GLY A 270 19.00 10.09 8.09
C GLY A 270 19.86 10.07 9.37
N ASP A 271 21.15 9.84 9.20
CA ASP A 271 22.11 9.68 10.32
C ASP A 271 22.18 10.90 11.26
N ASN A 272 21.83 12.07 10.77
CA ASN A 272 21.84 13.32 11.52
C ASN A 272 20.56 13.56 12.35
N ILE A 273 19.59 12.66 12.30
CA ILE A 273 18.30 12.84 12.98
C ILE A 273 18.29 12.00 14.26
N ASN A 274 18.19 12.67 15.41
CA ASN A 274 18.05 11.95 16.68
C ASN A 274 16.67 11.25 16.76
N PRO A 275 16.62 9.92 16.73
CA PRO A 275 15.35 9.17 16.73
C PRO A 275 14.48 9.44 17.96
N CYS A 276 15.09 9.82 19.11
CA CYS A 276 14.35 10.12 20.33
C CYS A 276 13.51 11.40 20.23
N LYS A 277 13.91 12.33 19.37
CA LYS A 277 13.19 13.59 19.15
C LYS A 277 12.06 13.49 18.11
N VAL A 278 11.98 12.39 17.37
CA VAL A 278 10.92 12.16 16.40
C VAL A 278 9.68 11.61 17.12
N PRO A 279 8.48 12.13 16.87
CA PRO A 279 7.27 11.63 17.49
C PRO A 279 7.03 10.16 17.14
N ARG A 280 6.27 9.44 17.97
CA ARG A 280 5.89 8.05 17.69
C ARG A 280 4.83 7.96 16.59
N PHE A 281 3.91 8.91 16.57
CA PHE A 281 2.85 9.02 15.59
C PHE A 281 2.59 10.47 15.21
N LEU A 282 1.94 10.66 14.07
CA LEU A 282 1.38 11.91 13.60
C LEU A 282 -0.14 11.81 13.68
N VAL A 283 -0.82 12.90 14.02
CA VAL A 283 -2.27 12.97 13.95
C VAL A 283 -2.64 13.33 12.52
N SER A 284 -3.57 12.57 11.94
CA SER A 284 -4.11 12.80 10.62
C SER A 284 -5.58 13.18 10.75
N ASP A 285 -5.93 14.40 10.36
CA ASP A 285 -7.30 14.82 10.13
C ASP A 285 -7.44 15.14 8.64
N PRO A 286 -7.67 14.11 7.81
CA PRO A 286 -7.58 14.26 6.35
C PRO A 286 -8.72 15.09 5.76
N ILE A 287 -9.80 15.33 6.50
CA ILE A 287 -11.02 15.96 6.00
C ILE A 287 -11.28 17.32 6.66
N GLY A 288 -10.52 17.69 7.69
CA GLY A 288 -10.79 18.92 8.45
C GLY A 288 -12.16 18.92 9.15
N VAL A 289 -12.70 17.72 9.44
CA VAL A 289 -14.03 17.52 10.07
C VAL A 289 -14.13 18.23 11.41
N PHE A 290 -12.98 18.47 12.05
CA PHE A 290 -12.89 19.01 13.41
C PHE A 290 -12.41 20.49 13.45
N GLY A 291 -12.63 21.24 12.37
CA GLY A 291 -12.49 22.69 12.37
C GLY A 291 -11.08 23.26 12.10
N THR A 292 -10.03 22.49 12.28
CA THR A 292 -8.66 22.88 11.90
C THR A 292 -8.01 21.71 11.17
N PRO A 293 -7.80 21.81 9.85
CA PRO A 293 -7.13 20.73 9.13
C PRO A 293 -5.76 20.47 9.75
N SER A 294 -5.48 19.20 10.06
CA SER A 294 -4.16 18.81 10.50
C SER A 294 -3.14 19.04 9.36
N PRO A 295 -1.87 19.30 9.68
CA PRO A 295 -0.84 19.38 8.67
C PRO A 295 -0.86 18.15 7.78
N ASN A 296 -0.59 18.31 6.48
CA ASN A 296 -0.45 17.19 5.56
C ASN A 296 0.61 16.23 6.10
N VAL A 297 0.23 14.96 6.25
CA VAL A 297 1.09 13.94 6.86
C VAL A 297 2.38 13.75 6.07
N PHE A 298 2.31 13.75 4.74
CA PHE A 298 3.51 13.61 3.90
C PHE A 298 4.42 14.83 3.99
N GLU A 299 3.87 16.05 4.04
CA GLU A 299 4.67 17.25 4.29
C GLU A 299 5.42 17.14 5.62
N THR A 300 4.74 16.69 6.67
CA THR A 300 5.36 16.47 7.99
C THR A 300 6.43 15.39 7.94
N ILE A 301 6.17 14.25 7.26
CA ILE A 301 7.15 13.16 7.10
C ILE A 301 8.39 13.67 6.35
N PHE A 302 8.23 14.40 5.24
CA PHE A 302 9.37 14.88 4.46
C PHE A 302 10.16 15.96 5.20
N ASN A 303 9.51 16.80 6.00
CA ASN A 303 10.19 17.74 6.90
C ASN A 303 11.01 16.99 7.96
N LEU A 304 10.46 15.91 8.54
CA LEU A 304 11.20 15.04 9.46
C LEU A 304 12.40 14.38 8.79
N LEU A 305 12.22 13.87 7.57
CA LEU A 305 13.31 13.26 6.80
C LEU A 305 14.40 14.27 6.41
N ALA A 306 14.05 15.55 6.27
CA ALA A 306 14.98 16.64 6.06
C ALA A 306 15.63 17.17 7.36
N GLY A 307 15.34 16.57 8.52
CA GLY A 307 15.88 16.99 9.82
C GLY A 307 15.13 18.17 10.47
N GLN A 308 14.02 18.59 9.89
CA GLN A 308 13.16 19.64 10.45
C GLN A 308 12.20 19.00 11.45
N LEU A 309 12.48 19.16 12.73
CA LEU A 309 11.61 18.63 13.78
C LEU A 309 10.38 19.54 13.94
N PRO A 310 9.15 18.98 14.06
CA PRO A 310 7.98 19.77 14.37
C PRO A 310 8.17 20.48 15.71
N ALA A 311 7.73 21.73 15.79
CA ALA A 311 7.73 22.45 17.05
C ALA A 311 6.88 21.67 18.07
N VAL A 312 7.50 21.22 19.15
CA VAL A 312 6.78 20.55 20.23
C VAL A 312 5.88 21.61 20.85
N LYS A 313 4.58 21.56 20.58
CA LYS A 313 3.61 22.31 21.37
C LYS A 313 3.69 21.74 22.78
N LYS A 314 4.22 22.56 23.71
CA LYS A 314 4.23 22.28 25.15
C LYS A 314 2.81 22.24 25.69
#